data_2a2b8bad200dbad893a7a83881b502cb
#
_entry.id   2a2b8bad200dbad893a7a83881b502cb
#
_cell.length_a   1.000
_cell.length_b   1.000
_cell.length_c   1.000
_cell.angle_alpha   90.00
_cell.angle_beta   90.00
_cell.angle_gamma   90.00
#
_symmetry.space_group_name_H-M   'P 1'
#
loop_
_entity.id
_entity.type
_entity.pdbx_description
1 polymer ?
#
loop_
_entity_poly.entity_id
_entity_poly.type
_entity_poly.pdbx_seq_one_letter_code
_entity_poly.pdbx_strand_id
1 'polypeptide(L)'
;MSAANDGAAPAASAAPGMSAAPEWSAAERATLRAAFRAGRLPHALLIHEAPGAGGEWLATWAAQLVLCREPARAPCGACTGCRRVWALQHPDVTWLRATEESRQIRIEQVRDLAAELALTAHGGGYKVGIVSPADALNRFAANALLKTLEEPPPGTLLVLTATQPSRLPATLISRCQRLRVRAPTRAEGIAWLTALRGTGEWGEALEVLGDAPLLLARAEPREIAQTGLDARRTLDALAEGTADPVAEAERWARGEALPLRLRCFENWLTDQIRRRTPSPTPITEVRAGPYLPAGGVVLNIRELFGLLDEVRELRATLDVPLNRGLALEALFRRLTRQGAPS
;
A
#
# COMPACT_ATOMS: atom_id res chain seq x y z
N MET A 1 42.29 5.42 7.51
CA MET A 1 41.39 5.02 8.62
C MET A 1 39.96 5.30 8.15
N SER A 2 39.37 4.26 7.61
CA SER A 2 38.04 4.29 6.97
C SER A 2 37.00 3.97 8.04
N ALA A 3 36.13 4.93 8.32
CA ALA A 3 34.96 4.70 9.19
C ALA A 3 33.88 4.03 8.33
N ALA A 4 33.66 2.74 8.57
CA ALA A 4 32.52 2.00 8.03
C ALA A 4 31.25 2.62 8.58
N ASN A 5 30.38 3.09 7.69
CA ASN A 5 29.05 3.57 8.00
C ASN A 5 28.14 2.35 8.16
N ASP A 6 28.06 1.82 9.38
CA ASP A 6 27.09 0.79 9.78
C ASP A 6 25.70 1.45 10.00
N GLY A 7 25.12 1.92 8.92
CA GLY A 7 23.70 2.19 8.83
C GLY A 7 22.96 0.91 8.51
N ALA A 8 22.87 -0.02 9.46
CA ALA A 8 22.03 -1.20 9.34
C ALA A 8 20.58 -0.74 9.20
N ALA A 9 20.06 -0.80 7.96
CA ALA A 9 18.62 -0.77 7.74
C ALA A 9 17.98 -1.87 8.62
N PRO A 10 16.89 -1.56 9.35
CA PRO A 10 16.19 -2.59 10.11
C PRO A 10 15.82 -3.69 9.15
N ALA A 11 16.19 -4.91 9.49
CA ALA A 11 15.91 -6.10 8.71
C ALA A 11 14.40 -6.19 8.49
N ALA A 12 13.95 -5.71 7.33
CA ALA A 12 12.65 -6.10 6.79
C ALA A 12 12.72 -7.62 6.68
N SER A 13 12.18 -8.31 7.68
CA SER A 13 12.07 -9.75 7.73
C SER A 13 11.62 -10.21 6.36
N ALA A 14 12.48 -10.91 5.64
CA ALA A 14 12.14 -11.52 4.38
C ALA A 14 10.92 -12.39 4.63
N ALA A 15 9.75 -11.97 4.13
CA ALA A 15 8.54 -12.71 4.36
C ALA A 15 8.71 -14.11 3.78
N PRO A 16 8.50 -15.18 4.57
CA PRO A 16 8.61 -16.53 4.06
C PRO A 16 7.62 -16.69 2.91
N GLY A 17 8.12 -17.08 1.74
CA GLY A 17 7.30 -17.72 0.73
C GLY A 17 6.35 -16.86 -0.09
N MET A 18 6.65 -15.58 -0.43
CA MET A 18 5.87 -14.89 -1.46
C MET A 18 6.18 -15.41 -2.88
N SER A 19 6.35 -16.72 -3.04
CA SER A 19 6.58 -17.40 -4.31
C SER A 19 5.33 -17.48 -5.20
N ALA A 20 4.15 -17.41 -4.61
CA ALA A 20 2.89 -17.42 -5.35
C ALA A 20 2.65 -16.05 -5.99
N ALA A 21 2.68 -16.00 -7.31
CA ALA A 21 2.39 -14.76 -8.05
C ALA A 21 0.92 -14.38 -7.90
N PRO A 22 0.59 -13.10 -7.56
CA PRO A 22 -0.78 -12.63 -7.57
C PRO A 22 -1.37 -12.71 -8.97
N GLU A 23 -2.45 -13.50 -9.17
CA GLU A 23 -3.06 -13.70 -10.49
C GLU A 23 -3.63 -12.41 -11.07
N TRP A 24 -4.10 -11.49 -10.23
CA TRP A 24 -4.61 -10.19 -10.68
C TRP A 24 -3.54 -9.25 -11.28
N SER A 25 -2.24 -9.62 -11.18
CA SER A 25 -1.12 -8.94 -11.85
C SER A 25 -0.61 -9.68 -13.09
N ALA A 26 -1.32 -10.70 -13.57
CA ALA A 26 -0.86 -11.56 -14.68
C ALA A 26 -0.68 -10.79 -15.99
N ALA A 27 -1.57 -9.84 -16.29
CA ALA A 27 -1.52 -9.03 -17.51
C ALA A 27 -0.28 -8.12 -17.52
N GLU A 28 0.02 -7.45 -16.40
CA GLU A 28 1.17 -6.58 -16.25
C GLU A 28 2.48 -7.38 -16.36
N ARG A 29 2.54 -8.55 -15.72
CA ARG A 29 3.67 -9.47 -15.83
C ARG A 29 3.90 -9.95 -17.26
N ALA A 30 2.83 -10.29 -17.97
CA ALA A 30 2.92 -10.71 -19.37
C ALA A 30 3.45 -9.57 -20.27
N THR A 31 2.94 -8.36 -20.07
CA THR A 31 3.35 -7.15 -20.80
C THR A 31 4.84 -6.87 -20.58
N LEU A 32 5.30 -6.84 -19.33
CA LEU A 32 6.71 -6.60 -19.01
C LEU A 32 7.63 -7.69 -19.56
N ARG A 33 7.22 -8.96 -19.46
CA ARG A 33 7.99 -10.08 -20.01
C ARG A 33 8.12 -10.01 -21.53
N ALA A 34 7.04 -9.65 -22.22
CA ALA A 34 7.04 -9.46 -23.67
C ALA A 34 7.96 -8.30 -24.09
N ALA A 35 7.89 -7.17 -23.39
CA ALA A 35 8.75 -6.01 -23.62
C ALA A 35 10.23 -6.34 -23.40
N PHE A 36 10.55 -7.06 -22.31
CA PHE A 36 11.91 -7.51 -22.01
C PHE A 36 12.49 -8.43 -23.10
N ARG A 37 11.72 -9.46 -23.49
CA ARG A 37 12.13 -10.39 -24.56
C ARG A 37 12.34 -9.72 -25.91
N ALA A 38 11.59 -8.65 -26.17
CA ALA A 38 11.72 -7.86 -27.40
C ALA A 38 12.83 -6.79 -27.33
N GLY A 39 13.59 -6.70 -26.23
CA GLY A 39 14.60 -5.66 -26.02
C GLY A 39 14.04 -4.25 -25.95
N ARG A 40 12.76 -4.08 -25.61
CA ARG A 40 12.03 -2.81 -25.56
C ARG A 40 11.46 -2.51 -24.19
N LEU A 41 12.09 -3.05 -23.12
CA LEU A 41 11.69 -2.74 -21.75
C LEU A 41 11.98 -1.25 -21.48
N PRO A 42 10.98 -0.47 -21.03
CA PRO A 42 11.20 0.92 -20.66
C PRO A 42 12.19 1.02 -19.52
N HIS A 43 13.02 2.07 -19.53
CA HIS A 43 13.97 2.33 -18.43
C HIS A 43 13.29 2.79 -17.14
N ALA A 44 12.04 3.29 -17.22
CA ALA A 44 11.27 3.76 -16.07
C ALA A 44 9.82 3.27 -16.10
N LEU A 45 9.39 2.69 -14.99
CA LEU A 45 8.04 2.17 -14.76
C LEU A 45 7.38 2.93 -13.60
N LEU A 46 6.12 3.32 -13.75
CA LEU A 46 5.27 3.81 -12.66
C LEU A 46 4.12 2.81 -12.45
N ILE A 47 4.19 2.08 -11.37
CA ILE A 47 3.17 1.10 -10.97
C ILE A 47 2.15 1.80 -10.07
N HIS A 48 0.95 2.04 -10.60
CA HIS A 48 -0.19 2.54 -9.85
C HIS A 48 -0.97 1.36 -9.27
N GLU A 49 -1.15 1.33 -7.98
CA GLU A 49 -1.87 0.25 -7.29
C GLU A 49 -2.88 0.77 -6.26
N ALA A 50 -3.91 -0.02 -5.98
CA ALA A 50 -4.66 0.12 -4.74
C ALA A 50 -3.79 -0.33 -3.55
N PRO A 51 -3.93 0.25 -2.34
CA PRO A 51 -3.12 -0.14 -1.19
C PRO A 51 -3.16 -1.65 -0.94
N GLY A 52 -1.98 -2.30 -0.94
CA GLY A 52 -1.86 -3.74 -0.73
C GLY A 52 -2.28 -4.63 -1.89
N ALA A 53 -2.44 -4.08 -3.09
CA ALA A 53 -2.72 -4.86 -4.30
C ALA A 53 -1.46 -5.49 -4.93
N GLY A 54 -0.24 -5.09 -4.51
CA GLY A 54 0.99 -5.76 -4.90
C GLY A 54 1.91 -4.99 -5.83
N GLY A 55 1.92 -3.67 -5.77
CA GLY A 55 2.86 -2.85 -6.54
C GLY A 55 4.31 -3.13 -6.19
N GLU A 56 4.65 -3.22 -4.89
CA GLU A 56 6.00 -3.63 -4.46
C GLU A 56 6.36 -5.05 -4.91
N TRP A 57 5.38 -5.97 -4.88
CA TRP A 57 5.58 -7.32 -5.37
C TRP A 57 5.92 -7.31 -6.87
N LEU A 58 5.15 -6.55 -7.66
CA LEU A 58 5.39 -6.41 -9.10
C LEU A 58 6.72 -5.71 -9.40
N ALA A 59 7.11 -4.71 -8.59
CA ALA A 59 8.41 -4.03 -8.70
C ALA A 59 9.57 -5.01 -8.44
N THR A 60 9.45 -5.85 -7.39
CA THR A 60 10.42 -6.90 -7.09
C THR A 60 10.49 -7.93 -8.22
N TRP A 61 9.34 -8.34 -8.75
CA TRP A 61 9.25 -9.25 -9.88
C TRP A 61 9.89 -8.66 -11.15
N ALA A 62 9.70 -7.36 -11.42
CA ALA A 62 10.35 -6.67 -12.54
C ALA A 62 11.88 -6.62 -12.39
N ALA A 63 12.37 -6.42 -11.16
CA ALA A 63 13.81 -6.52 -10.88
C ALA A 63 14.33 -7.94 -11.12
N GLN A 64 13.59 -8.97 -10.68
CA GLN A 64 13.94 -10.36 -11.00
C GLN A 64 13.98 -10.64 -12.50
N LEU A 65 13.07 -10.03 -13.28
CA LEU A 65 13.00 -10.21 -14.72
C LEU A 65 14.31 -9.81 -15.41
N VAL A 66 14.87 -8.65 -15.04
CA VAL A 66 16.07 -8.10 -15.67
C VAL A 66 17.37 -8.63 -15.07
N LEU A 67 17.36 -9.15 -13.83
CA LEU A 67 18.53 -9.67 -13.12
C LEU A 67 18.58 -11.20 -13.09
N CYS A 68 17.67 -11.86 -13.79
CA CYS A 68 17.63 -13.30 -13.90
C CYS A 68 18.83 -13.81 -14.72
N ARG A 69 19.55 -14.81 -14.19
CA ARG A 69 20.67 -15.45 -14.88
C ARG A 69 20.25 -16.40 -16.02
N GLU A 70 18.95 -16.65 -16.16
CA GLU A 70 18.34 -17.46 -17.20
C GLU A 70 17.38 -16.65 -18.06
N PRO A 71 17.84 -15.82 -19.00
CA PRO A 71 17.00 -14.86 -19.74
C PRO A 71 15.83 -15.52 -20.48
N ALA A 72 16.03 -16.73 -21.01
CA ALA A 72 14.97 -17.45 -21.72
C ALA A 72 13.75 -17.78 -20.84
N ARG A 73 13.98 -17.95 -19.53
CA ARG A 73 12.95 -18.30 -18.53
C ARG A 73 12.69 -17.18 -17.52
N ALA A 74 13.20 -15.96 -17.80
CA ALA A 74 13.14 -14.85 -16.85
C ALA A 74 11.70 -14.39 -16.53
N PRO A 75 11.43 -14.11 -15.25
CA PRO A 75 12.22 -14.52 -14.09
C PRO A 75 12.00 -16.00 -13.78
N CYS A 76 13.08 -16.76 -13.53
CA CYS A 76 12.98 -18.19 -13.23
C CYS A 76 12.63 -18.49 -11.76
N GLY A 77 12.76 -17.50 -10.86
CA GLY A 77 12.52 -17.61 -9.41
C GLY A 77 13.58 -18.42 -8.63
N ALA A 78 14.36 -19.26 -9.29
CA ALA A 78 15.24 -20.24 -8.65
C ALA A 78 16.73 -19.89 -8.67
N CYS A 79 17.22 -19.12 -9.65
CA CYS A 79 18.64 -18.75 -9.74
C CYS A 79 19.07 -17.81 -8.60
N THR A 80 20.38 -17.68 -8.41
CA THR A 80 20.93 -16.82 -7.34
C THR A 80 20.54 -15.35 -7.50
N GLY A 81 20.41 -14.84 -8.74
CA GLY A 81 19.91 -13.49 -8.99
C GLY A 81 18.47 -13.32 -8.48
N CYS A 82 17.55 -14.18 -8.93
CA CYS A 82 16.16 -14.12 -8.50
C CYS A 82 16.00 -14.26 -6.98
N ARG A 83 16.72 -15.18 -6.34
CA ARG A 83 16.67 -15.38 -4.88
C ARG A 83 17.19 -14.17 -4.10
N ARG A 84 18.29 -13.56 -4.54
CA ARG A 84 18.86 -12.37 -3.89
C ARG A 84 17.94 -11.16 -4.04
N VAL A 85 17.34 -10.95 -5.21
CA VAL A 85 16.34 -9.87 -5.40
C VAL A 85 15.19 -10.05 -4.43
N TRP A 86 14.68 -11.28 -4.30
CA TRP A 86 13.55 -11.58 -3.40
C TRP A 86 13.91 -11.39 -1.93
N ALA A 87 15.15 -11.75 -1.55
CA ALA A 87 15.68 -11.54 -0.21
C ALA A 87 16.08 -10.08 0.08
N LEU A 88 15.90 -9.15 -0.87
CA LEU A 88 16.34 -7.75 -0.80
C LEU A 88 17.87 -7.60 -0.59
N GLN A 89 18.65 -8.56 -1.10
CA GLN A 89 20.11 -8.65 -0.92
C GLN A 89 20.88 -8.60 -2.24
N HIS A 90 20.24 -8.23 -3.35
CA HIS A 90 20.93 -8.16 -4.63
C HIS A 90 21.74 -6.87 -4.73
N PRO A 91 23.07 -6.92 -5.04
CA PRO A 91 23.93 -5.73 -5.05
C PRO A 91 23.57 -4.71 -6.12
N ASP A 92 22.87 -5.14 -7.17
CA ASP A 92 22.43 -4.27 -8.26
C ASP A 92 20.97 -3.81 -8.10
N VAL A 93 20.39 -3.93 -6.90
CA VAL A 93 19.04 -3.42 -6.57
C VAL A 93 19.13 -2.48 -5.40
N THR A 94 18.77 -1.23 -5.62
CA THR A 94 18.71 -0.19 -4.58
C THR A 94 17.24 0.15 -4.30
N TRP A 95 16.85 0.00 -3.05
CA TRP A 95 15.53 0.38 -2.56
C TRP A 95 15.57 1.76 -1.95
N LEU A 96 14.66 2.62 -2.39
CA LEU A 96 14.45 3.94 -1.83
C LEU A 96 13.08 3.98 -1.15
N ARG A 97 13.10 4.15 0.16
CA ARG A 97 11.92 4.22 1.02
C ARG A 97 12.00 5.43 1.94
N ALA A 98 10.83 5.90 2.41
CA ALA A 98 10.80 6.84 3.52
C ALA A 98 11.41 6.20 4.77
N THR A 99 12.15 6.98 5.56
CA THR A 99 12.68 6.51 6.85
C THR A 99 11.56 6.47 7.90
N GLU A 100 11.74 5.72 8.97
CA GLU A 100 10.78 5.66 10.09
C GLU A 100 10.53 7.03 10.72
N GLU A 101 11.56 7.88 10.76
CA GLU A 101 11.50 9.23 11.31
C GLU A 101 10.83 10.25 10.36
N SER A 102 10.81 9.95 9.06
CA SER A 102 10.26 10.84 8.04
C SER A 102 9.42 10.05 7.05
N ARG A 103 8.14 10.37 6.95
CA ARG A 103 7.25 9.79 5.93
C ARG A 103 7.53 10.28 4.51
N GLN A 104 8.54 11.13 4.34
CA GLN A 104 8.93 11.69 3.06
C GLN A 104 10.30 11.15 2.64
N ILE A 105 10.40 10.86 1.36
CA ILE A 105 11.69 10.60 0.70
C ILE A 105 12.31 11.94 0.35
N ARG A 106 13.54 12.16 0.84
CA ARG A 106 14.27 13.41 0.71
C ARG A 106 15.21 13.42 -0.50
N ILE A 107 15.64 14.60 -0.90
CA ILE A 107 16.50 14.80 -2.08
C ILE A 107 17.85 14.08 -1.96
N GLU A 108 18.43 14.03 -0.76
CA GLU A 108 19.71 13.35 -0.50
C GLU A 108 19.63 11.87 -0.88
N GLN A 109 18.57 11.20 -0.44
CA GLN A 109 18.32 9.78 -0.74
C GLN A 109 18.18 9.53 -2.25
N VAL A 110 17.55 10.46 -2.99
CA VAL A 110 17.43 10.36 -4.47
C VAL A 110 18.78 10.56 -5.14
N ARG A 111 19.63 11.45 -4.62
CA ARG A 111 20.98 11.67 -5.14
C ARG A 111 21.86 10.43 -4.93
N ASP A 112 21.76 9.81 -3.76
CA ASP A 112 22.46 8.55 -3.46
C ASP A 112 22.00 7.42 -4.41
N LEU A 113 20.67 7.29 -4.61
CA LEU A 113 20.12 6.35 -5.60
C LEU A 113 20.68 6.62 -7.01
N ALA A 114 20.71 7.88 -7.45
CA ALA A 114 21.23 8.23 -8.78
C ALA A 114 22.72 7.91 -8.90
N ALA A 115 23.53 8.14 -7.86
CA ALA A 115 24.94 7.77 -7.80
C ALA A 115 25.12 6.24 -7.90
N GLU A 116 24.35 5.46 -7.17
CA GLU A 116 24.36 3.99 -7.23
C GLU A 116 23.97 3.45 -8.62
N LEU A 117 22.98 4.05 -9.26
CA LEU A 117 22.55 3.66 -10.61
C LEU A 117 23.59 3.99 -11.68
N ALA A 118 24.47 4.97 -11.44
CA ALA A 118 25.55 5.32 -12.36
C ALA A 118 26.76 4.38 -12.29
N LEU A 119 26.85 3.54 -11.25
CA LEU A 119 27.91 2.55 -11.13
C LEU A 119 27.70 1.37 -12.10
N THR A 120 28.80 0.70 -12.45
CA THR A 120 28.74 -0.53 -13.24
C THR A 120 28.04 -1.66 -12.47
N ALA A 121 27.13 -2.38 -13.12
CA ALA A 121 26.45 -3.52 -12.52
C ALA A 121 27.43 -4.66 -12.21
N HIS A 122 27.34 -5.25 -11.02
CA HIS A 122 28.19 -6.37 -10.58
C HIS A 122 28.01 -7.62 -11.45
N GLY A 123 26.81 -7.82 -11.99
CA GLY A 123 26.47 -8.96 -12.85
C GLY A 123 26.62 -8.70 -14.35
N GLY A 124 27.05 -7.50 -14.76
CA GLY A 124 27.20 -7.14 -16.17
C GLY A 124 25.85 -7.03 -16.90
N GLY A 125 24.89 -6.33 -16.34
CA GLY A 125 23.55 -6.20 -16.93
C GLY A 125 22.81 -4.94 -16.43
N TYR A 126 21.70 -5.14 -15.78
CA TYR A 126 20.88 -4.05 -15.25
C TYR A 126 21.29 -3.64 -13.83
N LYS A 127 21.18 -2.32 -13.56
CA LYS A 127 21.01 -1.77 -12.23
C LYS A 127 19.55 -1.35 -12.04
N VAL A 128 18.97 -1.67 -10.90
CA VAL A 128 17.56 -1.44 -10.63
C VAL A 128 17.39 -0.52 -9.43
N GLY A 129 16.70 0.59 -9.62
CA GLY A 129 16.25 1.45 -8.53
C GLY A 129 14.75 1.24 -8.29
N ILE A 130 14.35 0.98 -7.05
CA ILE A 130 12.94 0.85 -6.68
C ILE A 130 12.60 1.93 -5.67
N VAL A 131 11.68 2.81 -6.03
CA VAL A 131 11.17 3.90 -5.17
C VAL A 131 9.76 3.53 -4.72
N SER A 132 9.59 3.22 -3.43
CA SER A 132 8.32 2.73 -2.91
C SER A 132 8.04 3.21 -1.47
N PRO A 133 6.93 3.94 -1.24
CA PRO A 133 6.04 4.51 -2.25
C PRO A 133 6.60 5.81 -2.85
N ALA A 134 6.45 6.03 -4.15
CA ALA A 134 6.96 7.23 -4.81
C ALA A 134 6.14 8.49 -4.47
N ASP A 135 4.86 8.35 -4.09
CA ASP A 135 4.03 9.46 -3.61
C ASP A 135 4.47 9.99 -2.23
N ALA A 136 5.49 9.37 -1.60
CA ALA A 136 6.22 9.91 -0.46
C ALA A 136 7.39 10.83 -0.84
N LEU A 137 7.75 10.95 -2.11
CA LEU A 137 8.76 11.91 -2.57
C LEU A 137 8.32 13.35 -2.26
N ASN A 138 9.16 14.12 -1.57
CA ASN A 138 8.93 15.55 -1.49
C ASN A 138 9.22 16.23 -2.85
N ARG A 139 8.80 17.48 -3.03
CA ARG A 139 8.92 18.19 -4.31
C ARG A 139 10.37 18.25 -4.81
N PHE A 140 11.33 18.42 -3.91
CA PHE A 140 12.75 18.53 -4.28
C PHE A 140 13.31 17.17 -4.70
N ALA A 141 12.96 16.10 -4.00
CA ALA A 141 13.31 14.73 -4.34
C ALA A 141 12.72 14.30 -5.70
N ALA A 142 11.44 14.60 -5.93
CA ALA A 142 10.80 14.33 -7.21
C ALA A 142 11.48 15.05 -8.39
N ASN A 143 11.88 16.32 -8.18
CA ASN A 143 12.61 17.08 -9.20
C ASN A 143 14.03 16.52 -9.42
N ALA A 144 14.73 16.10 -8.38
CA ALA A 144 16.06 15.50 -8.52
C ALA A 144 16.02 14.20 -9.35
N LEU A 145 14.93 13.43 -9.23
CA LEU A 145 14.76 12.17 -9.97
C LEU A 145 14.59 12.40 -11.49
N LEU A 146 14.09 13.58 -11.91
CA LEU A 146 13.85 13.90 -13.32
C LEU A 146 15.12 13.77 -14.17
N LYS A 147 16.30 14.15 -13.63
CA LYS A 147 17.56 14.03 -14.36
C LYS A 147 17.86 12.57 -14.73
N THR A 148 17.67 11.63 -13.79
CA THR A 148 17.87 10.19 -14.05
C THR A 148 16.83 9.62 -15.00
N LEU A 149 15.60 10.19 -15.02
CA LEU A 149 14.54 9.79 -15.93
C LEU A 149 14.77 10.30 -17.36
N GLU A 150 15.39 11.46 -17.52
CA GLU A 150 15.71 12.09 -18.81
C GLU A 150 16.97 11.48 -19.45
N GLU A 151 17.98 11.23 -18.64
CA GLU A 151 19.27 10.70 -19.05
C GLU A 151 19.63 9.44 -18.25
N PRO A 152 18.91 8.32 -18.43
CA PRO A 152 19.15 7.11 -17.66
C PRO A 152 20.53 6.50 -18.04
N PRO A 153 21.34 6.10 -17.04
CA PRO A 153 22.54 5.31 -17.33
C PRO A 153 22.19 4.03 -18.10
N PRO A 154 23.06 3.57 -19.01
CA PRO A 154 22.83 2.33 -19.76
C PRO A 154 22.55 1.15 -18.82
N GLY A 155 21.59 0.31 -19.16
CA GLY A 155 21.21 -0.85 -18.34
C GLY A 155 20.51 -0.49 -17.03
N THR A 156 19.89 0.67 -16.93
CA THR A 156 19.11 1.08 -15.75
C THR A 156 17.65 0.72 -15.91
N LEU A 157 17.04 0.18 -14.85
CA LEU A 157 15.59 0.08 -14.67
C LEU A 157 15.18 0.80 -13.40
N LEU A 158 14.38 1.86 -13.54
CA LEU A 158 13.78 2.59 -12.41
C LEU A 158 12.32 2.17 -12.25
N VAL A 159 11.93 1.71 -11.09
CA VAL A 159 10.55 1.30 -10.80
C VAL A 159 10.00 2.13 -9.64
N LEU A 160 8.94 2.85 -9.91
CA LEU A 160 8.22 3.64 -8.93
C LEU A 160 6.89 2.97 -8.62
N THR A 161 6.52 2.84 -7.34
CA THR A 161 5.17 2.42 -6.94
C THR A 161 4.42 3.60 -6.35
N ALA A 162 3.14 3.74 -6.63
CA ALA A 162 2.33 4.81 -6.07
C ALA A 162 0.88 4.36 -5.86
N THR A 163 0.32 4.73 -4.71
CA THR A 163 -1.11 4.55 -4.43
C THR A 163 -1.90 5.80 -4.84
N GLN A 164 -1.26 6.96 -4.81
CA GLN A 164 -1.83 8.26 -5.18
C GLN A 164 -0.94 8.97 -6.22
N PRO A 165 -0.94 8.53 -7.50
CA PRO A 165 -0.10 9.15 -8.52
C PRO A 165 -0.34 10.65 -8.73
N SER A 166 -1.53 11.15 -8.38
CA SER A 166 -1.87 12.59 -8.44
C SER A 166 -0.99 13.47 -7.55
N ARG A 167 -0.30 12.89 -6.55
CA ARG A 167 0.66 13.60 -5.70
C ARG A 167 2.03 13.77 -6.37
N LEU A 168 2.30 13.02 -7.44
CA LEU A 168 3.54 13.13 -8.21
C LEU A 168 3.45 14.26 -9.23
N PRO A 169 4.56 14.97 -9.51
CA PRO A 169 4.60 15.96 -10.58
C PRO A 169 4.25 15.32 -11.94
N ALA A 170 3.47 16.02 -12.76
CA ALA A 170 3.10 15.55 -14.10
C ALA A 170 4.35 15.31 -14.99
N THR A 171 5.41 16.08 -14.77
CA THR A 171 6.70 15.93 -15.44
C THR A 171 7.39 14.60 -15.16
N LEU A 172 7.22 14.04 -13.96
CA LEU A 172 7.72 12.72 -13.58
C LEU A 172 6.85 11.64 -14.23
N ILE A 173 5.53 11.76 -14.09
CA ILE A 173 4.57 10.79 -14.62
C ILE A 173 4.72 10.62 -16.15
N SER A 174 4.96 11.72 -16.87
CA SER A 174 5.08 11.71 -18.35
C SER A 174 6.31 10.96 -18.87
N ARG A 175 7.33 10.76 -18.01
CA ARG A 175 8.59 10.06 -18.36
C ARG A 175 8.60 8.59 -17.95
N CYS A 176 7.54 8.11 -17.30
CA CYS A 176 7.41 6.72 -16.89
C CYS A 176 6.37 5.97 -17.72
N GLN A 177 6.66 4.74 -18.09
CA GLN A 177 5.64 3.83 -18.58
C GLN A 177 4.71 3.47 -17.43
N ARG A 178 3.43 3.81 -17.57
CA ARG A 178 2.44 3.54 -16.51
C ARG A 178 1.92 2.12 -16.62
N LEU A 179 1.92 1.44 -15.48
CA LEU A 179 1.26 0.16 -15.26
C LEU A 179 0.21 0.35 -14.16
N ARG A 180 -0.93 -0.30 -14.29
CA ARG A 180 -1.98 -0.24 -13.28
C ARG A 180 -2.28 -1.65 -12.78
N VAL A 181 -1.91 -1.91 -11.54
CA VAL A 181 -2.30 -3.13 -10.83
C VAL A 181 -3.71 -2.94 -10.31
N ARG A 182 -4.66 -3.71 -10.82
CA ARG A 182 -6.03 -3.65 -10.33
C ARG A 182 -6.12 -4.17 -8.88
N ALA A 183 -7.09 -3.67 -8.14
CA ALA A 183 -7.43 -4.30 -6.87
C ALA A 183 -7.93 -5.73 -7.13
N PRO A 184 -7.48 -6.72 -6.32
CA PRO A 184 -8.03 -8.06 -6.38
C PRO A 184 -9.49 -8.05 -5.90
N THR A 185 -10.27 -9.00 -6.39
CA THR A 185 -11.52 -9.35 -5.74
C THR A 185 -11.23 -10.05 -4.41
N ARG A 186 -12.18 -10.02 -3.47
CA ARG A 186 -12.04 -10.73 -2.19
C ARG A 186 -11.77 -12.23 -2.39
N ALA A 187 -12.44 -12.85 -3.35
CA ALA A 187 -12.24 -14.26 -3.69
C ALA A 187 -10.81 -14.55 -4.17
N GLU A 188 -10.26 -13.70 -5.04
CA GLU A 188 -8.86 -13.83 -5.49
C GLU A 188 -7.88 -13.66 -4.34
N GLY A 189 -8.14 -12.69 -3.44
CA GLY A 189 -7.32 -12.46 -2.25
C GLY A 189 -7.32 -13.66 -1.30
N ILE A 190 -8.49 -14.22 -1.01
CA ILE A 190 -8.64 -15.41 -0.17
C ILE A 190 -7.93 -16.60 -0.81
N ALA A 191 -8.15 -16.86 -2.09
CA ALA A 191 -7.53 -17.98 -2.80
C ALA A 191 -6.00 -17.89 -2.77
N TRP A 192 -5.46 -16.68 -3.02
CA TRP A 192 -4.02 -16.42 -2.98
C TRP A 192 -3.44 -16.62 -1.57
N LEU A 193 -4.09 -16.07 -0.53
CA LEU A 193 -3.65 -16.23 0.87
C LEU A 193 -3.71 -17.69 1.31
N THR A 194 -4.75 -18.41 0.91
CA THR A 194 -4.89 -19.85 1.19
C THR A 194 -3.78 -20.66 0.53
N ALA A 195 -3.42 -20.34 -0.72
CA ALA A 195 -2.31 -20.97 -1.40
C ALA A 195 -0.95 -20.65 -0.76
N LEU A 196 -0.80 -19.45 -0.18
CA LEU A 196 0.44 -18.97 0.42
C LEU A 196 0.66 -19.48 1.85
N ARG A 197 -0.39 -19.48 2.68
CA ARG A 197 -0.32 -19.70 4.14
C ARG A 197 -1.26 -20.80 4.66
N GLY A 198 -2.00 -21.45 3.78
CA GLY A 198 -3.03 -22.43 4.18
C GLY A 198 -4.38 -21.80 4.52
N THR A 199 -5.28 -22.58 5.09
CA THR A 199 -6.63 -22.14 5.49
C THR A 199 -6.57 -21.21 6.70
N GLY A 200 -7.40 -20.15 6.69
CA GLY A 200 -7.49 -19.17 7.77
C GLY A 200 -8.74 -18.28 7.65
N GLU A 201 -8.95 -17.41 8.61
CA GLU A 201 -10.07 -16.43 8.66
C GLU A 201 -9.81 -15.23 7.72
N TRP A 202 -9.40 -15.55 6.46
CA TRP A 202 -8.96 -14.55 5.50
C TRP A 202 -10.05 -13.57 5.09
N GLY A 203 -11.31 -14.05 5.00
CA GLY A 203 -12.44 -13.24 4.55
C GLY A 203 -12.71 -12.05 5.45
N GLU A 204 -12.79 -12.26 6.75
CA GLU A 204 -13.05 -11.24 7.76
C GLU A 204 -11.88 -10.25 7.86
N ALA A 205 -10.64 -10.77 7.89
CA ALA A 205 -9.46 -9.93 7.95
C ALA A 205 -9.28 -9.07 6.68
N LEU A 206 -9.61 -9.58 5.49
CA LEU A 206 -9.61 -8.81 4.25
C LEU A 206 -10.68 -7.72 4.25
N GLU A 207 -11.85 -7.97 4.85
CA GLU A 207 -12.87 -6.94 5.02
C GLU A 207 -12.35 -5.75 5.82
N VAL A 208 -11.65 -6.02 6.90
CA VAL A 208 -11.00 -5.01 7.75
C VAL A 208 -9.93 -4.22 6.99
N LEU A 209 -9.12 -4.91 6.18
CA LEU A 209 -8.03 -4.28 5.43
C LEU A 209 -8.45 -3.69 4.09
N GLY A 210 -9.73 -3.79 3.69
CA GLY A 210 -10.22 -3.26 2.42
C GLY A 210 -9.70 -4.03 1.21
N ASP A 211 -9.75 -5.37 1.27
CA ASP A 211 -9.31 -6.28 0.21
C ASP A 211 -7.83 -6.09 -0.19
N ALA A 212 -6.96 -5.92 0.81
CA ALA A 212 -5.52 -5.74 0.65
C ALA A 212 -4.71 -7.01 1.05
N PRO A 213 -4.69 -8.07 0.21
CA PRO A 213 -4.17 -9.38 0.61
C PRO A 213 -2.67 -9.38 0.91
N LEU A 214 -1.87 -8.53 0.25
CA LEU A 214 -0.43 -8.48 0.52
C LEU A 214 -0.09 -7.88 1.88
N LEU A 215 -0.94 -7.00 2.42
CA LEU A 215 -0.80 -6.54 3.80
C LEU A 215 -1.11 -7.66 4.79
N LEU A 216 -2.12 -8.46 4.48
CA LEU A 216 -2.53 -9.59 5.33
C LEU A 216 -1.55 -10.77 5.26
N ALA A 217 -0.81 -10.91 4.16
CA ALA A 217 0.18 -11.98 4.01
C ALA A 217 1.25 -12.00 5.12
N ARG A 218 1.49 -10.86 5.77
CA ARG A 218 2.50 -10.65 6.83
C ARG A 218 1.91 -10.51 8.23
N ALA A 219 0.60 -10.59 8.37
CA ALA A 219 -0.10 -10.33 9.62
C ALA A 219 -0.88 -11.55 10.11
N GLU A 220 -1.30 -11.53 11.38
CA GLU A 220 -2.14 -12.56 11.94
C GLU A 220 -3.62 -12.28 11.66
N PRO A 221 -4.31 -13.13 10.88
CA PRO A 221 -5.66 -12.84 10.40
C PRO A 221 -6.68 -12.71 11.53
N ARG A 222 -6.55 -13.52 12.59
CA ARG A 222 -7.46 -13.49 13.75
C ARG A 222 -7.40 -12.18 14.52
N GLU A 223 -6.20 -11.65 14.75
CA GLU A 223 -6.02 -10.39 15.47
C GLU A 223 -6.63 -9.23 14.69
N ILE A 224 -6.43 -9.24 13.36
CA ILE A 224 -7.02 -8.22 12.47
C ILE A 224 -8.53 -8.31 12.45
N ALA A 225 -9.09 -9.51 12.31
CA ALA A 225 -10.54 -9.75 12.29
C ALA A 225 -11.16 -9.31 13.62
N GLN A 226 -10.58 -9.69 14.76
CA GLN A 226 -11.07 -9.30 16.09
C GLN A 226 -11.02 -7.79 16.30
N THR A 227 -9.91 -7.14 15.93
CA THR A 227 -9.78 -5.68 16.02
C THR A 227 -10.82 -4.99 15.13
N GLY A 228 -11.07 -5.53 13.94
CA GLY A 228 -12.08 -5.02 13.02
C GLY A 228 -13.48 -5.13 13.55
N LEU A 229 -13.85 -6.27 14.14
CA LEU A 229 -15.13 -6.50 14.79
C LEU A 229 -15.35 -5.55 15.97
N ASP A 230 -14.33 -5.39 16.84
CA ASP A 230 -14.38 -4.45 17.96
C ASP A 230 -14.57 -3.01 17.46
N ALA A 231 -13.77 -2.58 16.49
CA ALA A 231 -13.89 -1.24 15.92
C ALA A 231 -15.26 -0.99 15.30
N ARG A 232 -15.81 -1.95 14.55
CA ARG A 232 -17.13 -1.83 13.95
C ARG A 232 -18.24 -1.71 14.98
N ARG A 233 -18.22 -2.56 16.02
CA ARG A 233 -19.20 -2.47 17.14
C ARG A 233 -19.15 -1.11 17.83
N THR A 234 -17.94 -0.59 18.06
CA THR A 234 -17.78 0.75 18.64
C THR A 234 -18.39 1.84 17.74
N LEU A 235 -18.10 1.80 16.43
CA LEU A 235 -18.62 2.78 15.48
C LEU A 235 -20.15 2.72 15.36
N ASP A 236 -20.72 1.52 15.33
CA ASP A 236 -22.17 1.33 15.31
C ASP A 236 -22.80 1.87 16.62
N ALA A 237 -22.22 1.55 17.79
CA ALA A 237 -22.71 2.04 19.08
C ALA A 237 -22.58 3.57 19.23
N LEU A 238 -21.49 4.18 18.71
CA LEU A 238 -21.36 5.64 18.64
C LEU A 238 -22.41 6.26 17.73
N ALA A 239 -22.66 5.64 16.58
CA ALA A 239 -23.65 6.10 15.62
C ALA A 239 -25.09 6.01 16.17
N GLU A 240 -25.38 5.03 17.02
CA GLU A 240 -26.65 4.84 17.73
C GLU A 240 -26.76 5.69 19.00
N GLY A 241 -25.69 6.37 19.42
CA GLY A 241 -25.63 7.16 20.65
C GLY A 241 -25.62 6.33 21.93
N THR A 242 -25.30 5.04 21.84
CA THR A 242 -25.27 4.10 22.98
C THR A 242 -23.88 4.00 23.62
N ALA A 243 -22.82 4.52 22.97
CA ALA A 243 -21.47 4.57 23.50
C ALA A 243 -21.02 6.00 23.80
N ASP A 244 -20.18 6.16 24.85
CA ASP A 244 -19.58 7.44 25.21
C ASP A 244 -18.38 7.76 24.28
N PRO A 245 -18.47 8.86 23.47
CA PRO A 245 -17.41 9.22 22.55
C PRO A 245 -16.08 9.56 23.21
N VAL A 246 -16.09 10.05 24.46
CA VAL A 246 -14.86 10.40 25.20
C VAL A 246 -14.14 9.13 25.65
N ALA A 247 -14.87 8.22 26.29
CA ALA A 247 -14.32 6.96 26.79
C ALA A 247 -13.74 6.10 25.64
N GLU A 248 -14.48 6.03 24.51
CA GLU A 248 -14.04 5.29 23.32
C GLU A 248 -12.83 5.94 22.64
N ALA A 249 -12.78 7.27 22.56
CA ALA A 249 -11.62 7.98 22.03
C ALA A 249 -10.35 7.72 22.85
N GLU A 250 -10.44 7.75 24.17
CA GLU A 250 -9.32 7.41 25.06
C GLU A 250 -8.88 5.95 24.90
N ARG A 251 -9.83 5.03 24.81
CA ARG A 251 -9.57 3.60 24.58
C ARG A 251 -8.81 3.37 23.27
N TRP A 252 -9.24 4.02 22.19
CA TRP A 252 -8.58 3.88 20.90
C TRP A 252 -7.20 4.52 20.89
N ALA A 253 -7.05 5.71 21.50
CA ALA A 253 -5.78 6.45 21.53
C ALA A 253 -4.65 5.73 22.27
N ARG A 254 -4.97 4.96 23.31
CA ARG A 254 -4.00 4.20 24.11
C ARG A 254 -3.54 2.90 23.45
N GLY A 255 -4.27 2.40 22.47
CA GLY A 255 -4.01 1.10 21.86
C GLY A 255 -3.02 1.15 20.70
N GLU A 256 -2.14 0.14 20.60
CA GLU A 256 -1.23 -0.04 19.45
C GLU A 256 -1.98 -0.29 18.13
N ALA A 257 -3.21 -0.80 18.21
CA ALA A 257 -4.06 -1.07 17.06
C ALA A 257 -4.73 0.17 16.44
N LEU A 258 -4.39 1.39 16.89
CA LEU A 258 -5.00 2.63 16.38
C LEU A 258 -4.94 2.77 14.84
N PRO A 259 -3.80 2.48 14.16
CA PRO A 259 -3.75 2.57 12.70
C PRO A 259 -4.76 1.63 12.02
N LEU A 260 -4.95 0.44 12.57
CA LEU A 260 -5.92 -0.55 12.07
C LEU A 260 -7.36 -0.11 12.34
N ARG A 261 -7.65 0.39 13.53
CA ARG A 261 -8.97 0.92 13.90
C ARG A 261 -9.39 2.11 13.03
N LEU A 262 -8.46 3.02 12.72
CA LEU A 262 -8.72 4.13 11.80
C LEU A 262 -9.04 3.62 10.39
N ARG A 263 -8.37 2.57 9.95
CA ARG A 263 -8.68 1.92 8.66
C ARG A 263 -10.08 1.30 8.66
N CYS A 264 -10.47 0.66 9.76
CA CYS A 264 -11.84 0.17 9.93
C CYS A 264 -12.86 1.32 9.87
N PHE A 265 -12.52 2.46 10.46
CA PHE A 265 -13.37 3.65 10.43
C PHE A 265 -13.52 4.20 9.00
N GLU A 266 -12.42 4.30 8.23
CA GLU A 266 -12.49 4.67 6.81
C GLU A 266 -13.39 3.73 6.00
N ASN A 267 -13.25 2.41 6.20
CA ASN A 267 -14.06 1.41 5.52
C ASN A 267 -15.53 1.51 5.92
N TRP A 268 -15.82 1.67 7.22
CA TRP A 268 -17.17 1.87 7.74
C TRP A 268 -17.84 3.11 7.12
N LEU A 269 -17.14 4.26 7.08
CA LEU A 269 -17.64 5.49 6.44
C LEU A 269 -17.87 5.29 4.94
N THR A 270 -16.96 4.63 4.26
CA THR A 270 -17.09 4.32 2.83
C THR A 270 -18.33 3.46 2.56
N ASP A 271 -18.60 2.47 3.40
CA ASP A 271 -19.80 1.64 3.29
C ASP A 271 -21.08 2.44 3.56
N GLN A 272 -21.05 3.36 4.54
CA GLN A 272 -22.17 4.28 4.79
C GLN A 272 -22.47 5.19 3.60
N ILE A 273 -21.43 5.68 2.92
CA ILE A 273 -21.54 6.49 1.70
C ILE A 273 -22.12 5.66 0.56
N ARG A 274 -21.57 4.46 0.30
CA ARG A 274 -22.04 3.56 -0.77
C ARG A 274 -23.50 3.20 -0.65
N ARG A 275 -23.99 2.92 0.57
CA ARG A 275 -25.40 2.59 0.83
C ARG A 275 -26.35 3.74 0.52
N ARG A 276 -25.87 4.98 0.54
CA ARG A 276 -26.68 6.21 0.31
C ARG A 276 -26.54 6.78 -1.10
N THR A 277 -25.53 6.30 -1.85
CA THR A 277 -25.34 6.72 -3.24
C THR A 277 -26.09 5.76 -4.16
N PRO A 278 -27.13 6.22 -4.92
CA PRO A 278 -27.81 5.36 -5.87
C PRO A 278 -26.83 4.91 -6.95
N SER A 279 -26.65 3.59 -7.08
CA SER A 279 -25.81 3.03 -8.14
C SER A 279 -26.51 3.13 -9.49
N PRO A 280 -25.89 3.66 -10.53
CA PRO A 280 -26.47 3.69 -11.87
C PRO A 280 -26.49 2.32 -12.58
N THR A 281 -25.93 1.29 -11.99
CA THR A 281 -25.89 -0.07 -12.56
C THR A 281 -26.43 -1.07 -11.56
N PRO A 282 -27.33 -1.99 -11.95
CA PRO A 282 -27.75 -3.08 -11.07
C PRO A 282 -26.52 -3.97 -10.82
N ILE A 283 -25.92 -3.84 -9.65
CA ILE A 283 -24.92 -4.78 -9.17
C ILE A 283 -25.68 -6.04 -8.79
N THR A 284 -25.70 -7.00 -9.72
CA THR A 284 -26.12 -8.36 -9.45
C THR A 284 -25.22 -8.88 -8.33
N GLU A 285 -25.84 -9.19 -7.18
CA GLU A 285 -25.21 -9.79 -5.99
C GLU A 285 -24.23 -8.95 -5.19
N VAL A 286 -24.69 -7.83 -4.63
CA VAL A 286 -24.20 -7.46 -3.30
C VAL A 286 -24.96 -8.33 -2.30
N ARG A 287 -24.37 -9.42 -1.86
CA ARG A 287 -24.84 -10.14 -0.66
C ARG A 287 -24.81 -9.12 0.48
N ALA A 288 -25.99 -8.64 0.85
CA ALA A 288 -26.19 -7.96 2.10
C ALA A 288 -25.72 -8.89 3.21
N GLY A 289 -24.57 -8.59 3.84
CA GLY A 289 -24.19 -9.25 5.07
C GLY A 289 -25.34 -9.06 6.08
N PRO A 290 -25.53 -9.98 7.04
CA PRO A 290 -26.75 -10.09 7.86
C PRO A 290 -26.93 -9.01 8.94
N TYR A 291 -26.41 -7.80 8.74
CA TYR A 291 -26.55 -6.72 9.72
C TYR A 291 -27.04 -5.43 9.09
N LEU A 292 -28.35 -5.25 9.14
CA LEU A 292 -29.01 -3.94 9.11
C LEU A 292 -29.31 -3.53 10.56
N PRO A 293 -28.63 -2.54 11.16
CA PRO A 293 -29.20 -1.87 12.32
C PRO A 293 -30.42 -1.05 11.85
N ALA A 294 -31.55 -1.32 12.41
CA ALA A 294 -32.78 -0.55 12.22
C ALA A 294 -32.73 0.74 13.08
N GLY A 295 -31.78 1.62 12.77
CA GLY A 295 -31.60 2.88 13.49
C GLY A 295 -30.48 3.66 12.79
N GLY A 296 -30.78 4.32 11.69
CA GLY A 296 -29.77 4.95 10.87
C GLY A 296 -29.33 6.30 11.40
N VAL A 297 -28.04 6.48 11.56
CA VAL A 297 -27.38 7.79 11.62
C VAL A 297 -27.83 8.64 10.44
N VAL A 298 -28.42 9.80 10.70
CA VAL A 298 -28.89 10.75 9.68
C VAL A 298 -27.76 11.72 9.29
N LEU A 299 -26.54 11.21 9.08
CA LEU A 299 -25.49 12.01 8.46
C LEU A 299 -25.80 12.16 6.97
N ASN A 300 -25.75 13.39 6.46
CA ASN A 300 -25.84 13.57 5.02
C ASN A 300 -24.54 13.14 4.33
N ILE A 301 -24.60 12.87 3.03
CA ILE A 301 -23.46 12.38 2.26
C ILE A 301 -22.24 13.30 2.36
N ARG A 302 -22.44 14.63 2.40
CA ARG A 302 -21.35 15.61 2.50
C ARG A 302 -20.63 15.52 3.85
N GLU A 303 -21.36 15.30 4.93
CA GLU A 303 -20.78 15.11 6.27
C GLU A 303 -19.99 13.81 6.37
N LEU A 304 -20.47 12.73 5.75
CA LEU A 304 -19.73 11.47 5.68
C LEU A 304 -18.42 11.61 4.91
N PHE A 305 -18.40 12.34 3.79
CA PHE A 305 -17.16 12.65 3.08
C PHE A 305 -16.21 13.50 3.92
N GLY A 306 -16.72 14.53 4.60
CA GLY A 306 -15.91 15.36 5.50
C GLY A 306 -15.27 14.54 6.63
N LEU A 307 -16.02 13.63 7.27
CA LEU A 307 -15.49 12.72 8.29
C LEU A 307 -14.45 11.76 7.70
N LEU A 308 -14.69 11.23 6.51
CA LEU A 308 -13.75 10.34 5.82
C LEU A 308 -12.39 11.01 5.55
N ASP A 309 -12.43 12.28 5.11
CA ASP A 309 -11.21 13.05 4.86
C ASP A 309 -10.45 13.34 6.16
N GLU A 310 -11.15 13.70 7.25
CA GLU A 310 -10.54 13.94 8.57
C GLU A 310 -9.93 12.64 9.16
N VAL A 311 -10.60 11.50 9.03
CA VAL A 311 -10.07 10.20 9.48
C VAL A 311 -8.80 9.83 8.69
N ARG A 312 -8.78 10.09 7.38
CA ARG A 312 -7.60 9.87 6.53
C ARG A 312 -6.45 10.80 6.92
N GLU A 313 -6.74 12.05 7.22
CA GLU A 313 -5.75 13.02 7.68
C GLU A 313 -5.18 12.59 9.04
N LEU A 314 -6.02 12.23 10.01
CA LEU A 314 -5.58 11.71 11.30
C LEU A 314 -4.69 10.48 11.13
N ARG A 315 -5.08 9.52 10.27
CA ARG A 315 -4.25 8.34 9.97
C ARG A 315 -2.94 8.71 9.30
N ALA A 316 -2.93 9.72 8.44
CA ALA A 316 -1.72 10.21 7.78
C ALA A 316 -0.77 10.96 8.72
N THR A 317 -1.26 11.47 9.84
CA THR A 317 -0.50 12.26 10.82
C THR A 317 -0.22 11.53 12.13
N LEU A 318 -0.39 10.21 12.20
CA LEU A 318 -0.19 9.42 13.42
C LEU A 318 1.22 9.52 14.03
N ASP A 319 2.24 9.85 13.23
CA ASP A 319 3.63 9.99 13.70
C ASP A 319 3.94 11.43 14.17
N VAL A 320 3.02 12.38 13.94
CA VAL A 320 3.15 13.72 14.47
C VAL A 320 2.72 13.71 15.94
N PRO A 321 3.39 14.42 16.85
CA PRO A 321 3.00 14.49 18.25
C PRO A 321 1.70 15.31 18.40
N LEU A 322 0.58 14.73 18.00
CA LEU A 322 -0.77 15.27 18.16
C LEU A 322 -1.46 14.58 19.34
N ASN A 323 -2.36 15.30 19.99
CA ASN A 323 -3.24 14.69 20.97
C ASN A 323 -4.27 13.80 20.26
N ARG A 324 -3.93 12.52 20.07
CA ARG A 324 -4.74 11.53 19.38
C ARG A 324 -6.11 11.34 20.03
N GLY A 325 -6.18 11.41 21.35
CA GLY A 325 -7.43 11.30 22.10
C GLY A 325 -8.41 12.42 21.75
N LEU A 326 -7.94 13.66 21.76
CA LEU A 326 -8.76 14.83 21.41
C LEU A 326 -9.23 14.79 19.94
N ALA A 327 -8.35 14.40 19.02
CA ALA A 327 -8.71 14.26 17.61
C ALA A 327 -9.80 13.19 17.39
N LEU A 328 -9.66 12.02 18.04
CA LEU A 328 -10.65 10.95 17.99
C LEU A 328 -11.97 11.38 18.63
N GLU A 329 -11.91 12.05 19.79
CA GLU A 329 -13.11 12.57 20.48
C GLU A 329 -13.91 13.52 19.56
N ALA A 330 -13.23 14.42 18.87
CA ALA A 330 -13.86 15.34 17.93
C ALA A 330 -14.61 14.58 16.81
N LEU A 331 -13.98 13.55 16.24
CA LEU A 331 -14.57 12.68 15.21
C LEU A 331 -15.78 11.90 15.78
N PHE A 332 -15.63 11.28 16.95
CA PHE A 332 -16.67 10.45 17.57
C PHE A 332 -17.89 11.27 18.01
N ARG A 333 -17.67 12.47 18.56
CA ARG A 333 -18.77 13.40 18.91
C ARG A 333 -19.57 13.83 17.68
N ARG A 334 -18.99 13.90 16.49
CA ARG A 334 -19.71 14.19 15.26
C ARG A 334 -20.58 13.01 14.80
N LEU A 335 -20.17 11.77 15.10
CA LEU A 335 -21.00 10.60 14.87
C LEU A 335 -22.24 10.58 15.79
N THR A 336 -22.08 10.98 17.06
CA THR A 336 -23.14 10.91 18.07
C THR A 336 -24.10 12.10 18.03
N ARG A 337 -23.66 13.31 17.66
CA ARG A 337 -24.47 14.57 17.71
C ARG A 337 -25.72 14.54 16.85
N GLN A 338 -25.89 13.58 15.98
CA GLN A 338 -27.03 13.52 15.06
C GLN A 338 -28.05 12.41 15.39
N GLY A 339 -27.85 11.69 16.49
CA GLY A 339 -28.84 10.72 17.01
C GLY A 339 -29.82 11.27 18.02
N ALA A 340 -29.73 12.55 18.43
CA ALA A 340 -30.70 13.15 19.31
C ALA A 340 -31.88 13.69 18.51
N PRO A 341 -33.12 13.21 18.73
CA PRO A 341 -34.32 13.86 18.15
C PRO A 341 -34.44 15.27 18.72
N SER A 342 -34.57 16.26 17.82
CA SER A 342 -34.96 17.63 18.14
C SER A 342 -36.40 17.70 18.62
#